data_3941277efdcb22c2aee8306d243f3d8f
#
_entry.id   3941277efdcb22c2aee8306d243f3d8f
#
_cell.length_a   1.000
_cell.length_b   1.000
_cell.length_c   1.000
_cell.angle_alpha   90.00
_cell.angle_beta   90.00
_cell.angle_gamma   90.00
#
_symmetry.space_group_name_H-M   'P 1'
#
loop_
_entity.id
_entity.type
_entity.pdbx_description
1 polymer ?
#
loop_
_entity_poly.entity_id
_entity_poly.type
_entity_poly.pdbx_seq_one_letter_code
_entity_poly.pdbx_strand_id
1 'polypeptide(L)'
;MGNLIRIARMAWRYRTRLTIAYITFFFGIGASLLIPWLFGESIDALVLFEDGQLIPQNPAITTLLLLALALLGASLCRGFFDFGRTYTTDSLSQLVSFDFRNYIYDKLQHVSFAYHDKEHTGNLMSKATADVEAVRRWINMGLVRSLEVAVRVTAITVILAFLNWELALLSLVFVPFLVLRSTLVMAKLRRMWLHVQEVNGELVTVLQENLVGIHVVKAFASEEHEKRKYRDKAIELREEYYQSERLQGVNSAWMSLYFTFALGLILWYGGWEVLRGDLTPGELTKFVLFLNQLTFPIRQAAQIINSFSRAASSGERIFEVLDAESPVLEKPNAKVMSRSQGHVLFNDVSFSYDEKIPALKDVEIDAPPGSITAILGAPGSGKSTIVNLLPRFYDITSGNITIDLSLIHI
;
A
#
# COMPACT_ATOMS: atom_id res chain seq x y z
N MET A 1 -3.00 -4.95 13.98
CA MET A 1 -3.10 -6.26 13.31
C MET A 1 -4.54 -6.66 12.95
N GLY A 2 -5.55 -6.36 13.77
CA GLY A 2 -6.96 -6.69 13.47
C GLY A 2 -7.46 -6.17 12.12
N ASN A 3 -7.10 -4.95 11.73
CA ASN A 3 -7.55 -4.35 10.48
C ASN A 3 -6.97 -5.03 9.23
N LEU A 4 -5.71 -5.50 9.28
CA LEU A 4 -5.13 -6.28 8.18
C LEU A 4 -5.85 -7.63 7.98
N ILE A 5 -6.28 -8.26 9.07
CA ILE A 5 -7.07 -9.50 9.01
C ILE A 5 -8.45 -9.21 8.39
N ARG A 6 -9.08 -8.08 8.73
CA ARG A 6 -10.35 -7.65 8.10
C ARG A 6 -10.18 -7.46 6.60
N ILE A 7 -9.11 -6.78 6.17
CA ILE A 7 -8.79 -6.59 4.74
C ILE A 7 -8.54 -7.94 4.06
N ALA A 8 -7.75 -8.84 4.68
CA ALA A 8 -7.51 -10.18 4.15
C ALA A 8 -8.80 -10.99 4.02
N ARG A 9 -9.73 -10.85 4.97
CA ARG A 9 -11.05 -11.49 4.91
C ARG A 9 -11.89 -10.98 3.73
N MET A 10 -11.81 -9.69 3.40
CA MET A 10 -12.45 -9.14 2.21
C MET A 10 -11.83 -9.70 0.93
N ALA A 11 -10.49 -9.82 0.87
CA ALA A 11 -9.81 -10.48 -0.24
C ALA A 11 -10.23 -11.97 -0.39
N TRP A 12 -10.53 -12.64 0.72
CA TRP A 12 -11.01 -14.03 0.73
C TRP A 12 -12.39 -14.23 0.05
N ARG A 13 -13.17 -13.17 -0.10
CA ARG A 13 -14.42 -13.21 -0.89
C ARG A 13 -14.14 -13.62 -2.35
N TYR A 14 -12.97 -13.30 -2.86
CA TYR A 14 -12.49 -13.64 -4.19
C TYR A 14 -11.55 -14.87 -4.18
N ARG A 15 -11.91 -15.88 -3.36
CA ARG A 15 -11.10 -17.09 -3.11
C ARG A 15 -10.59 -17.78 -4.38
N THR A 16 -11.40 -17.81 -5.46
CA THR A 16 -11.00 -18.43 -6.73
C THR A 16 -9.79 -17.73 -7.34
N ARG A 17 -9.79 -16.39 -7.39
CA ARG A 17 -8.65 -15.62 -7.90
C ARG A 17 -7.43 -15.75 -6.99
N LEU A 18 -7.64 -15.73 -5.68
CA LEU A 18 -6.58 -15.93 -4.69
C LEU A 18 -5.96 -17.32 -4.83
N THR A 19 -6.76 -18.36 -5.00
CA THR A 19 -6.28 -19.74 -5.20
C THR A 19 -5.49 -19.86 -6.51
N ILE A 20 -6.00 -19.28 -7.62
CA ILE A 20 -5.28 -19.26 -8.90
C ILE A 20 -3.94 -18.51 -8.76
N ALA A 21 -3.92 -17.37 -8.06
CA ALA A 21 -2.69 -16.62 -7.80
C ALA A 21 -1.65 -17.46 -7.04
N TYR A 22 -2.07 -18.23 -6.03
CA TYR A 22 -1.16 -19.12 -5.29
C TYR A 22 -0.71 -20.33 -6.11
N ILE A 23 -1.60 -20.96 -6.87
CA ILE A 23 -1.24 -22.06 -7.76
C ILE A 23 -0.21 -21.58 -8.79
N THR A 24 -0.50 -20.48 -9.48
CA THR A 24 0.40 -19.95 -10.52
C THR A 24 1.74 -19.50 -9.93
N PHE A 25 1.76 -18.94 -8.72
CA PHE A 25 3.02 -18.59 -8.07
C PHE A 25 3.85 -19.82 -7.71
N PHE A 26 3.27 -20.90 -7.17
CA PHE A 26 4.00 -22.14 -6.84
C PHE A 26 4.59 -22.78 -8.07
N PHE A 27 3.82 -22.92 -9.15
CA PHE A 27 4.33 -23.45 -10.42
C PHE A 27 5.37 -22.51 -11.05
N GLY A 28 5.18 -21.18 -10.96
CA GLY A 28 6.14 -20.19 -11.43
C GLY A 28 7.48 -20.25 -10.68
N ILE A 29 7.47 -20.44 -9.35
CA ILE A 29 8.69 -20.68 -8.57
C ILE A 29 9.34 -22.00 -9.02
N GLY A 30 8.59 -23.10 -9.10
CA GLY A 30 9.12 -24.38 -9.55
C GLY A 30 9.81 -24.26 -10.91
N ALA A 31 9.14 -23.66 -11.89
CA ALA A 31 9.73 -23.42 -13.22
C ALA A 31 10.97 -22.50 -13.14
N SER A 32 10.98 -21.48 -12.27
CA SER A 32 12.14 -20.59 -12.11
C SER A 32 13.35 -21.27 -11.48
N LEU A 33 13.14 -22.27 -10.62
CA LEU A 33 14.20 -23.05 -9.98
C LEU A 33 14.76 -24.14 -10.92
N LEU A 34 13.96 -24.62 -11.87
CA LEU A 34 14.42 -25.56 -12.89
C LEU A 34 15.44 -24.95 -13.85
N ILE A 35 15.38 -23.64 -14.13
CA ILE A 35 16.28 -22.99 -15.09
C ILE A 35 17.75 -23.09 -14.67
N PRO A 36 18.16 -22.67 -13.45
CA PRO A 36 19.55 -22.86 -13.00
C PRO A 36 19.97 -24.32 -12.94
N TRP A 37 19.04 -25.21 -12.57
CA TRP A 37 19.31 -26.65 -12.51
C TRP A 37 19.65 -27.20 -13.89
N LEU A 38 18.78 -26.99 -14.87
CA LEU A 38 18.99 -27.45 -16.26
C LEU A 38 20.23 -26.81 -16.90
N PHE A 39 20.52 -25.54 -16.55
CA PHE A 39 21.71 -24.86 -17.05
C PHE A 39 22.99 -25.52 -16.52
N GLY A 40 23.04 -25.87 -15.23
CA GLY A 40 24.17 -26.63 -14.66
C GLY A 40 24.33 -28.01 -15.27
N GLU A 41 23.23 -28.77 -15.45
CA GLU A 41 23.27 -30.07 -16.16
C GLU A 41 23.80 -29.92 -17.59
N SER A 42 23.47 -28.82 -18.27
CA SER A 42 23.99 -28.54 -19.61
C SER A 42 25.51 -28.33 -19.63
N ILE A 43 26.06 -27.74 -18.59
CA ILE A 43 27.50 -27.53 -18.42
C ILE A 43 28.19 -28.86 -18.10
N ASP A 44 27.64 -29.65 -17.18
CA ASP A 44 28.19 -30.95 -16.82
C ASP A 44 28.16 -31.93 -17.98
N ALA A 45 27.17 -31.82 -18.90
CA ALA A 45 27.12 -32.58 -20.12
C ALA A 45 28.22 -32.19 -21.12
N LEU A 46 28.73 -30.97 -21.10
CA LEU A 46 29.76 -30.44 -22.01
C LEU A 46 31.18 -30.64 -21.50
N VAL A 47 31.37 -30.62 -20.18
CA VAL A 47 32.70 -30.58 -19.57
C VAL A 47 32.71 -31.45 -18.32
N LEU A 48 33.62 -32.43 -18.29
CA LEU A 48 33.99 -33.15 -17.06
C LEU A 48 35.33 -32.63 -16.56
N PHE A 49 35.48 -32.60 -15.25
CA PHE A 49 36.76 -32.35 -14.62
C PHE A 49 37.29 -33.66 -14.05
N GLU A 50 38.38 -34.17 -14.58
CA GLU A 50 39.00 -35.42 -14.16
C GLU A 50 40.52 -35.27 -14.19
N ASP A 51 41.19 -35.77 -13.13
CA ASP A 51 42.65 -35.72 -12.95
C ASP A 51 43.28 -34.32 -13.11
N GLY A 52 42.61 -33.27 -12.62
CA GLY A 52 43.12 -31.89 -12.68
C GLY A 52 43.01 -31.24 -14.07
N GLN A 53 42.32 -31.83 -15.01
CA GLN A 53 42.10 -31.29 -16.35
C GLN A 53 40.62 -31.25 -16.72
N LEU A 54 40.22 -30.16 -17.42
CA LEU A 54 38.90 -30.07 -18.05
C LEU A 54 38.89 -30.93 -19.30
N ILE A 55 38.12 -32.01 -19.28
CA ILE A 55 37.95 -32.91 -20.40
C ILE A 55 36.66 -32.54 -21.15
N PRO A 56 36.75 -31.98 -22.37
CA PRO A 56 35.56 -31.74 -23.19
C PRO A 56 34.87 -33.06 -23.49
N GLN A 57 33.61 -33.16 -23.09
CA GLN A 57 32.77 -34.26 -23.52
C GLN A 57 32.19 -33.98 -24.91
N ASN A 58 32.07 -34.99 -25.74
CA ASN A 58 31.28 -34.92 -27.00
C ASN A 58 29.89 -35.52 -26.74
N PRO A 59 28.99 -34.77 -26.09
CA PRO A 59 27.63 -35.25 -25.89
C PRO A 59 26.96 -35.44 -27.24
N ALA A 60 26.08 -36.41 -27.33
CA ALA A 60 25.24 -36.54 -28.52
C ALA A 60 24.49 -35.24 -28.75
N ILE A 61 24.46 -34.74 -29.98
CA ILE A 61 23.73 -33.50 -30.36
C ILE A 61 22.29 -33.53 -29.84
N THR A 62 21.69 -34.73 -29.78
CA THR A 62 20.36 -34.98 -29.23
C THR A 62 20.25 -34.61 -27.76
N THR A 63 21.25 -34.84 -26.90
CA THR A 63 21.25 -34.48 -25.48
C THR A 63 21.28 -32.97 -25.29
N LEU A 64 22.14 -32.28 -26.04
CA LEU A 64 22.22 -30.81 -26.01
C LEU A 64 20.91 -30.17 -26.52
N LEU A 65 20.33 -30.74 -27.59
CA LEU A 65 19.04 -30.27 -28.12
C LEU A 65 17.91 -30.44 -27.08
N LEU A 66 17.87 -31.61 -26.40
CA LEU A 66 16.87 -31.86 -25.35
C LEU A 66 17.01 -30.90 -24.16
N LEU A 67 18.24 -30.64 -23.70
CA LEU A 67 18.50 -29.67 -22.62
C LEU A 67 18.12 -28.24 -23.04
N ALA A 68 18.44 -27.83 -24.27
CA ALA A 68 18.04 -26.53 -24.80
C ALA A 68 16.52 -26.41 -24.92
N LEU A 69 15.83 -27.45 -25.41
CA LEU A 69 14.37 -27.49 -25.48
C LEU A 69 13.74 -27.49 -24.07
N ALA A 70 14.33 -28.19 -23.10
CA ALA A 70 13.89 -28.17 -21.69
C ALA A 70 14.05 -26.79 -21.07
N LEU A 71 15.16 -26.08 -21.30
CA LEU A 71 15.40 -24.71 -20.88
C LEU A 71 14.38 -23.72 -21.47
N LEU A 72 14.11 -23.84 -22.77
CA LEU A 72 13.09 -23.07 -23.46
C LEU A 72 11.70 -23.34 -22.87
N GLY A 73 11.37 -24.62 -22.68
CA GLY A 73 10.12 -25.06 -22.09
C GLY A 73 9.94 -24.51 -20.65
N ALA A 74 10.97 -24.65 -19.80
CA ALA A 74 10.96 -24.11 -18.45
C ALA A 74 10.80 -22.58 -18.43
N SER A 75 11.45 -21.86 -19.37
CA SER A 75 11.35 -20.42 -19.50
C SER A 75 9.97 -19.96 -19.95
N LEU A 76 9.38 -20.66 -20.92
CA LEU A 76 8.00 -20.40 -21.38
C LEU A 76 6.98 -20.70 -20.28
N CYS A 77 7.11 -21.83 -19.58
CA CYS A 77 6.28 -22.17 -18.43
C CYS A 77 6.38 -21.10 -17.33
N ARG A 78 7.59 -20.68 -16.99
CA ARG A 78 7.81 -19.58 -16.04
C ARG A 78 7.09 -18.31 -16.48
N GLY A 79 7.28 -17.87 -17.73
CA GLY A 79 6.62 -16.69 -18.28
C GLY A 79 5.10 -16.77 -18.20
N PHE A 80 4.53 -17.93 -18.56
CA PHE A 80 3.08 -18.17 -18.48
C PHE A 80 2.56 -18.09 -17.03
N PHE A 81 3.23 -18.75 -16.09
CA PHE A 81 2.81 -18.73 -14.69
C PHE A 81 3.04 -17.36 -14.03
N ASP A 82 4.12 -16.65 -14.36
CA ASP A 82 4.38 -15.29 -13.89
C ASP A 82 3.32 -14.30 -14.40
N PHE A 83 2.89 -14.43 -15.65
CA PHE A 83 1.77 -13.68 -16.21
C PHE A 83 0.48 -13.98 -15.45
N GLY A 84 0.13 -15.27 -15.31
CA GLY A 84 -1.08 -15.71 -14.59
C GLY A 84 -1.13 -15.18 -13.14
N ARG A 85 0.00 -15.28 -12.43
CA ARG A 85 0.16 -14.75 -11.08
C ARG A 85 -0.04 -13.23 -11.03
N THR A 86 0.64 -12.49 -11.91
CA THR A 86 0.58 -11.02 -11.92
C THR A 86 -0.84 -10.56 -12.26
N TYR A 87 -1.43 -11.12 -13.31
CA TYR A 87 -2.79 -10.78 -13.72
C TYR A 87 -3.83 -11.07 -12.64
N THR A 88 -3.76 -12.25 -12.02
CA THR A 88 -4.75 -12.63 -10.98
C THR A 88 -4.57 -11.82 -9.71
N THR A 89 -3.34 -11.52 -9.29
CA THR A 89 -3.04 -10.71 -8.12
C THR A 89 -3.46 -9.25 -8.33
N ASP A 90 -3.14 -8.66 -9.48
CA ASP A 90 -3.55 -7.30 -9.82
C ASP A 90 -5.08 -7.19 -9.92
N SER A 91 -5.70 -8.14 -10.59
CA SER A 91 -7.16 -8.20 -10.69
C SER A 91 -7.84 -8.34 -9.32
N LEU A 92 -7.30 -9.19 -8.43
CA LEU A 92 -7.77 -9.33 -7.05
C LEU A 92 -7.67 -8.00 -6.30
N SER A 93 -6.51 -7.35 -6.37
CA SER A 93 -6.26 -6.09 -5.68
C SER A 93 -7.20 -4.98 -6.15
N GLN A 94 -7.51 -4.92 -7.44
CA GLN A 94 -8.46 -3.96 -8.02
C GLN A 94 -9.90 -4.22 -7.59
N LEU A 95 -10.34 -5.49 -7.54
CA LEU A 95 -11.69 -5.83 -7.09
C LEU A 95 -11.91 -5.48 -5.62
N VAL A 96 -10.95 -5.77 -4.76
CA VAL A 96 -11.05 -5.38 -3.35
C VAL A 96 -11.02 -3.86 -3.19
N SER A 97 -10.21 -3.16 -3.98
CA SER A 97 -10.22 -1.68 -4.02
C SER A 97 -11.56 -1.11 -4.47
N PHE A 98 -12.19 -1.72 -5.47
CA PHE A 98 -13.53 -1.35 -5.94
C PHE A 98 -14.58 -1.56 -4.83
N ASP A 99 -14.56 -2.70 -4.15
CA ASP A 99 -15.46 -2.97 -3.03
C ASP A 99 -15.30 -1.93 -1.91
N PHE A 100 -14.05 -1.62 -1.50
CA PHE A 100 -13.81 -0.61 -0.47
C PHE A 100 -14.36 0.76 -0.85
N ARG A 101 -14.14 1.20 -2.11
CA ARG A 101 -14.67 2.49 -2.56
C ARG A 101 -16.19 2.53 -2.51
N ASN A 102 -16.85 1.46 -2.94
CA ASN A 102 -18.30 1.37 -2.89
C ASN A 102 -18.81 1.35 -1.45
N TYR A 103 -18.20 0.57 -0.55
CA TYR A 103 -18.60 0.53 0.86
C TYR A 103 -18.39 1.87 1.57
N ILE A 104 -17.26 2.55 1.30
CA ILE A 104 -17.02 3.89 1.85
C ILE A 104 -18.07 4.86 1.32
N TYR A 105 -18.33 4.87 -0.01
CA TYR A 105 -19.29 5.77 -0.62
C TYR A 105 -20.70 5.52 -0.10
N ASP A 106 -21.13 4.26 -0.06
CA ASP A 106 -22.43 3.87 0.50
C ASP A 106 -22.57 4.32 1.97
N LYS A 107 -21.52 4.06 2.78
CA LYS A 107 -21.51 4.48 4.18
C LYS A 107 -21.63 6.00 4.34
N LEU A 108 -20.89 6.76 3.53
CA LEU A 108 -20.94 8.22 3.56
C LEU A 108 -22.31 8.77 3.20
N GLN A 109 -23.10 8.07 2.37
CA GLN A 109 -24.48 8.48 2.08
C GLN A 109 -25.46 8.22 3.24
N HIS A 110 -25.11 7.27 4.15
CA HIS A 110 -25.99 6.83 5.22
C HIS A 110 -25.60 7.35 6.61
N VAL A 111 -24.44 7.98 6.75
CA VAL A 111 -24.05 8.63 8.03
C VAL A 111 -24.77 9.95 8.20
N SER A 112 -24.98 10.37 9.48
CA SER A 112 -25.66 11.62 9.82
C SER A 112 -24.88 12.87 9.40
N PHE A 113 -25.57 14.00 9.32
CA PHE A 113 -24.94 15.31 9.10
C PHE A 113 -23.90 15.64 10.18
N ALA A 114 -24.13 15.24 11.42
CA ALA A 114 -23.18 15.42 12.50
C ALA A 114 -21.78 14.79 12.23
N TYR A 115 -21.73 13.68 11.50
CA TYR A 115 -20.48 13.08 11.05
C TYR A 115 -19.77 13.94 9.99
N HIS A 116 -20.55 14.45 9.02
CA HIS A 116 -20.03 15.32 7.95
C HIS A 116 -19.54 16.68 8.46
N ASP A 117 -20.20 17.24 9.47
CA ASP A 117 -19.79 18.51 10.08
C ASP A 117 -18.49 18.38 10.86
N LYS A 118 -18.27 17.22 11.47
CA LYS A 118 -17.05 16.93 12.25
C LYS A 118 -15.85 16.59 11.37
N GLU A 119 -16.07 15.93 10.25
CA GLU A 119 -15.03 15.44 9.36
C GLU A 119 -14.81 16.39 8.18
N HIS A 120 -13.56 16.81 7.95
CA HIS A 120 -13.23 17.61 6.78
C HIS A 120 -13.40 16.80 5.49
N THR A 121 -14.08 17.36 4.49
CA THR A 121 -14.33 16.72 3.18
C THR A 121 -13.03 16.19 2.53
N GLY A 122 -11.92 16.94 2.62
CA GLY A 122 -10.62 16.52 2.09
C GLY A 122 -10.09 15.24 2.76
N ASN A 123 -10.36 15.05 4.07
CA ASN A 123 -9.99 13.85 4.81
C ASN A 123 -10.82 12.64 4.34
N LEU A 124 -12.12 12.81 4.16
CA LEU A 124 -13.02 11.78 3.61
C LEU A 124 -12.62 11.36 2.19
N MET A 125 -12.28 12.33 1.35
CA MET A 125 -11.76 12.05 0.00
C MET A 125 -10.43 11.28 0.04
N SER A 126 -9.53 11.63 0.97
CA SER A 126 -8.26 10.90 1.16
C SER A 126 -8.50 9.46 1.60
N LYS A 127 -9.47 9.22 2.51
CA LYS A 127 -9.87 7.88 2.97
C LYS A 127 -10.39 7.03 1.79
N ALA A 128 -11.19 7.62 0.89
CA ALA A 128 -11.75 6.92 -0.26
C ALA A 128 -10.76 6.72 -1.43
N THR A 129 -9.67 7.48 -1.48
CA THR A 129 -8.71 7.44 -2.59
C THR A 129 -7.33 6.90 -2.14
N ALA A 130 -6.55 7.72 -1.43
CA ALA A 130 -5.17 7.39 -1.06
C ALA A 130 -5.07 6.18 -0.11
N ASP A 131 -5.99 6.07 0.87
CA ASP A 131 -5.99 4.96 1.82
C ASP A 131 -6.42 3.65 1.18
N VAL A 132 -7.44 3.67 0.32
CA VAL A 132 -7.84 2.50 -0.46
C VAL A 132 -6.71 2.05 -1.39
N GLU A 133 -5.96 3.00 -1.98
CA GLU A 133 -4.80 2.69 -2.81
C GLU A 133 -3.65 2.06 -2.00
N ALA A 134 -3.45 2.47 -0.76
CA ALA A 134 -2.48 1.83 0.14
C ALA A 134 -2.87 0.39 0.48
N VAL A 135 -4.15 0.13 0.73
CA VAL A 135 -4.70 -1.22 0.93
C VAL A 135 -4.54 -2.07 -0.33
N ARG A 136 -4.86 -1.52 -1.51
CA ARG A 136 -4.68 -2.20 -2.80
C ARG A 136 -3.23 -2.65 -3.02
N ARG A 137 -2.28 -1.74 -2.76
CA ARG A 137 -0.84 -2.06 -2.86
C ARG A 137 -0.42 -3.15 -1.89
N TRP A 138 -0.99 -3.17 -0.70
CA TRP A 138 -0.69 -4.22 0.27
C TRP A 138 -1.24 -5.59 -0.16
N ILE A 139 -2.44 -5.65 -0.75
CA ILE A 139 -2.98 -6.91 -1.29
C ILE A 139 -2.03 -7.48 -2.35
N ASN A 140 -1.52 -6.63 -3.23
CA ASN A 140 -0.57 -7.03 -4.27
C ASN A 140 0.79 -7.44 -3.68
N MET A 141 1.41 -6.57 -2.88
CA MET A 141 2.78 -6.76 -2.40
C MET A 141 2.87 -7.49 -1.05
N GLY A 142 1.92 -7.27 -0.16
CA GLY A 142 1.95 -7.82 1.19
C GLY A 142 1.34 -9.21 1.28
N LEU A 143 0.19 -9.46 0.64
CA LEU A 143 -0.54 -10.71 0.83
C LEU A 143 0.05 -11.86 -0.01
N VAL A 144 0.29 -11.62 -1.31
CA VAL A 144 0.76 -12.68 -2.23
C VAL A 144 2.28 -12.68 -2.34
N ARG A 145 2.88 -11.52 -2.59
CA ARG A 145 4.32 -11.42 -2.88
C ARG A 145 5.21 -11.67 -1.67
N SER A 146 4.73 -11.39 -0.45
CA SER A 146 5.49 -11.72 0.77
C SER A 146 5.69 -13.23 0.94
N LEU A 147 4.64 -14.01 0.68
CA LEU A 147 4.73 -15.47 0.71
C LEU A 147 5.62 -15.99 -0.41
N GLU A 148 5.50 -15.43 -1.62
CA GLU A 148 6.39 -15.76 -2.75
C GLU A 148 7.87 -15.55 -2.40
N VAL A 149 8.20 -14.40 -1.82
CA VAL A 149 9.57 -14.09 -1.38
C VAL A 149 10.05 -15.09 -0.33
N ALA A 150 9.22 -15.37 0.69
CA ALA A 150 9.57 -16.32 1.73
C ALA A 150 9.81 -17.74 1.18
N VAL A 151 8.88 -18.24 0.36
CA VAL A 151 9.01 -19.58 -0.25
C VAL A 151 10.22 -19.65 -1.17
N ARG A 152 10.45 -18.65 -2.00
CA ARG A 152 11.60 -18.61 -2.92
C ARG A 152 12.93 -18.60 -2.19
N VAL A 153 13.08 -17.74 -1.17
CA VAL A 153 14.31 -17.67 -0.35
C VAL A 153 14.55 -18.99 0.35
N THR A 154 13.52 -19.57 0.98
CA THR A 154 13.65 -20.87 1.65
C THR A 154 14.01 -21.99 0.68
N ALA A 155 13.33 -22.07 -0.49
CA ALA A 155 13.61 -23.10 -1.48
C ALA A 155 15.05 -23.00 -2.01
N ILE A 156 15.52 -21.80 -2.37
CA ILE A 156 16.89 -21.60 -2.84
C ILE A 156 17.89 -21.95 -1.75
N THR A 157 17.67 -21.50 -0.50
CA THR A 157 18.55 -21.81 0.64
C THR A 157 18.65 -23.31 0.85
N VAL A 158 17.54 -24.05 0.79
CA VAL A 158 17.50 -25.50 0.92
C VAL A 158 18.24 -26.17 -0.24
N ILE A 159 18.02 -25.74 -1.48
CA ILE A 159 18.73 -26.29 -2.65
C ILE A 159 20.23 -26.09 -2.51
N LEU A 160 20.68 -24.88 -2.15
CA LEU A 160 22.10 -24.58 -1.97
C LEU A 160 22.74 -25.45 -0.86
N ALA A 161 22.01 -25.65 0.24
CA ALA A 161 22.49 -26.49 1.35
C ALA A 161 22.61 -27.99 0.95
N PHE A 162 21.74 -28.47 0.07
CA PHE A 162 21.83 -29.85 -0.46
C PHE A 162 22.92 -30.01 -1.52
N LEU A 163 23.22 -28.99 -2.31
CA LEU A 163 24.30 -29.02 -3.30
C LEU A 163 25.68 -29.09 -2.61
N ASN A 164 25.95 -28.14 -1.73
CA ASN A 164 27.16 -28.11 -0.92
C ASN A 164 26.90 -27.22 0.32
N TRP A 165 26.88 -27.82 1.50
CA TRP A 165 26.55 -27.13 2.75
C TRP A 165 27.62 -26.10 3.17
N GLU A 166 28.88 -26.29 2.84
CA GLU A 166 30.00 -25.38 3.17
C GLU A 166 29.89 -24.11 2.29
N LEU A 167 29.70 -24.27 0.98
CA LEU A 167 29.46 -23.17 0.09
C LEU A 167 28.17 -22.42 0.43
N ALA A 168 27.11 -23.14 0.84
CA ALA A 168 25.86 -22.54 1.26
C ALA A 168 26.08 -21.67 2.52
N LEU A 169 26.82 -22.18 3.52
CA LEU A 169 27.15 -21.42 4.71
C LEU A 169 27.99 -20.18 4.36
N LEU A 170 29.01 -20.34 3.53
CA LEU A 170 29.84 -19.23 3.06
C LEU A 170 29.02 -18.14 2.38
N SER A 171 28.10 -18.53 1.50
CA SER A 171 27.22 -17.59 0.78
C SER A 171 26.18 -16.91 1.70
N LEU A 172 25.63 -17.66 2.66
CA LEU A 172 24.60 -17.16 3.56
C LEU A 172 25.16 -16.25 4.67
N VAL A 173 26.44 -16.37 5.05
CA VAL A 173 27.08 -15.45 6.01
C VAL A 173 27.03 -14.00 5.57
N PHE A 174 27.05 -13.73 4.27
CA PHE A 174 26.94 -12.36 3.75
C PHE A 174 25.54 -11.78 3.84
N VAL A 175 24.50 -12.61 3.84
CA VAL A 175 23.09 -12.16 3.81
C VAL A 175 22.71 -11.34 5.06
N PRO A 176 22.97 -11.78 6.30
CA PRO A 176 22.71 -10.99 7.50
C PRO A 176 23.43 -9.65 7.49
N PHE A 177 24.69 -9.63 7.04
CA PHE A 177 25.46 -8.38 6.93
C PHE A 177 24.84 -7.40 5.92
N LEU A 178 24.44 -7.89 4.75
CA LEU A 178 23.76 -7.10 3.74
C LEU A 178 22.42 -6.54 4.25
N VAL A 179 21.63 -7.38 4.94
CA VAL A 179 20.34 -6.99 5.52
C VAL A 179 20.53 -5.93 6.60
N LEU A 180 21.49 -6.13 7.53
CA LEU A 180 21.78 -5.18 8.60
C LEU A 180 22.18 -3.81 8.03
N ARG A 181 23.16 -3.80 7.11
CA ARG A 181 23.61 -2.56 6.47
C ARG A 181 22.48 -1.88 5.69
N SER A 182 21.71 -2.64 4.91
CA SER A 182 20.57 -2.10 4.15
C SER A 182 19.56 -1.46 5.09
N THR A 183 19.24 -2.10 6.21
CA THR A 183 18.30 -1.58 7.20
C THR A 183 18.78 -0.26 7.81
N LEU A 184 20.06 -0.19 8.21
CA LEU A 184 20.65 1.02 8.79
C LEU A 184 20.65 2.19 7.80
N VAL A 185 21.04 1.94 6.54
CA VAL A 185 21.06 2.98 5.52
C VAL A 185 19.64 3.43 5.15
N MET A 186 18.70 2.49 5.05
CA MET A 186 17.28 2.80 4.79
C MET A 186 16.64 3.62 5.90
N ALA A 187 16.98 3.37 7.17
CA ALA A 187 16.52 4.18 8.29
C ALA A 187 17.04 5.63 8.20
N LYS A 188 18.30 5.83 7.75
CA LYS A 188 18.86 7.16 7.49
C LYS A 188 18.21 7.83 6.28
N LEU A 189 18.10 7.13 5.15
CA LEU A 189 17.44 7.62 3.94
C LEU A 189 15.99 8.04 4.20
N ARG A 190 15.25 7.28 5.00
CA ARG A 190 13.87 7.63 5.36
C ARG A 190 13.78 9.00 6.03
N ARG A 191 14.71 9.32 6.95
CA ARG A 191 14.76 10.64 7.61
C ARG A 191 15.09 11.75 6.62
N MET A 192 16.06 11.52 5.73
CA MET A 192 16.42 12.49 4.70
C MET A 192 15.25 12.74 3.72
N TRP A 193 14.56 11.69 3.29
CA TRP A 193 13.37 11.83 2.44
C TRP A 193 12.21 12.56 3.11
N LEU A 194 12.02 12.40 4.43
CA LEU A 194 11.04 13.19 5.17
C LEU A 194 11.42 14.68 5.16
N HIS A 195 12.70 15.00 5.36
CA HIS A 195 13.17 16.38 5.29
C HIS A 195 13.07 16.97 3.88
N VAL A 196 13.40 16.21 2.84
CA VAL A 196 13.14 16.59 1.44
C VAL A 196 11.66 16.95 1.22
N GLN A 197 10.74 16.16 1.77
CA GLN A 197 9.30 16.43 1.65
C GLN A 197 8.89 17.71 2.41
N GLU A 198 9.48 17.99 3.57
CA GLU A 198 9.26 19.21 4.33
C GLU A 198 9.71 20.44 3.53
N VAL A 199 10.97 20.46 3.06
CA VAL A 199 11.50 21.55 2.24
C VAL A 199 10.72 21.72 0.92
N ASN A 200 10.29 20.62 0.30
CA ASN A 200 9.41 20.67 -0.86
C ASN A 200 8.04 21.30 -0.53
N GLY A 201 7.49 21.01 0.63
CA GLY A 201 6.27 21.65 1.12
C GLY A 201 6.44 23.15 1.29
N GLU A 202 7.56 23.61 1.86
CA GLU A 202 7.88 25.02 1.99
C GLU A 202 8.03 25.72 0.62
N LEU A 203 8.68 25.05 -0.34
CA LEU A 203 8.80 25.59 -1.71
C LEU A 203 7.42 25.77 -2.37
N VAL A 204 6.52 24.77 -2.19
CA VAL A 204 5.13 24.84 -2.69
C VAL A 204 4.37 25.97 -2.01
N THR A 205 4.58 26.19 -0.69
CA THR A 205 3.97 27.31 0.04
C THR A 205 4.43 28.66 -0.50
N VAL A 206 5.74 28.84 -0.74
CA VAL A 206 6.27 30.07 -1.37
C VAL A 206 5.63 30.31 -2.74
N LEU A 207 5.49 29.27 -3.56
CA LEU A 207 4.82 29.36 -4.85
C LEU A 207 3.34 29.74 -4.71
N GLN A 208 2.63 29.10 -3.79
CA GLN A 208 1.21 29.37 -3.54
C GLN A 208 0.99 30.80 -3.05
N GLU A 209 1.77 31.27 -2.08
CA GLU A 209 1.72 32.66 -1.59
C GLU A 209 1.92 33.66 -2.73
N ASN A 210 2.92 33.42 -3.58
CA ASN A 210 3.21 34.29 -4.72
C ASN A 210 2.06 34.31 -5.74
N LEU A 211 1.49 33.14 -6.07
CA LEU A 211 0.38 33.04 -7.02
C LEU A 211 -0.90 33.70 -6.49
N VAL A 212 -1.21 33.50 -5.20
CA VAL A 212 -2.36 34.17 -4.55
C VAL A 212 -2.17 35.68 -4.46
N GLY A 213 -0.93 36.09 -4.12
CA GLY A 213 -0.54 37.51 -4.01
C GLY A 213 -0.07 38.18 -5.31
N ILE A 214 -0.24 37.56 -6.47
CA ILE A 214 0.38 38.00 -7.74
C ILE A 214 0.05 39.46 -8.10
N HIS A 215 -1.18 39.93 -7.79
CA HIS A 215 -1.56 41.32 -8.02
C HIS A 215 -0.73 42.28 -7.18
N VAL A 216 -0.40 41.93 -5.93
CA VAL A 216 0.43 42.73 -5.03
C VAL A 216 1.87 42.75 -5.55
N VAL A 217 2.42 41.60 -5.92
CA VAL A 217 3.77 41.47 -6.49
C VAL A 217 3.91 42.36 -7.72
N LYS A 218 2.91 42.34 -8.63
CA LYS A 218 2.86 43.17 -9.84
C LYS A 218 2.73 44.67 -9.53
N ALA A 219 1.85 45.01 -8.58
CA ALA A 219 1.61 46.42 -8.20
C ALA A 219 2.87 47.09 -7.62
N PHE A 220 3.69 46.31 -6.87
CA PHE A 220 4.94 46.81 -6.27
C PHE A 220 6.20 46.47 -7.06
N ALA A 221 6.09 45.91 -8.27
CA ALA A 221 7.19 45.47 -9.10
C ALA A 221 8.22 44.62 -8.36
N SER A 222 7.75 43.71 -7.47
CA SER A 222 8.59 42.93 -6.56
C SER A 222 8.96 41.54 -7.14
N GLU A 223 8.84 41.30 -8.44
CA GLU A 223 9.09 40.03 -9.10
C GLU A 223 10.49 39.47 -8.82
N GLU A 224 11.51 40.34 -8.82
CA GLU A 224 12.88 39.90 -8.58
C GLU A 224 13.13 39.47 -7.12
N HIS A 225 12.38 40.03 -6.16
CA HIS A 225 12.42 39.61 -4.78
C HIS A 225 11.80 38.19 -4.62
N GLU A 226 10.62 38.00 -5.19
CA GLU A 226 9.92 36.72 -5.12
C GLU A 226 10.67 35.62 -5.89
N LYS A 227 11.27 35.93 -7.04
CA LYS A 227 12.13 34.99 -7.75
C LYS A 227 13.35 34.55 -6.93
N ARG A 228 13.95 35.48 -6.15
CA ARG A 228 15.06 35.12 -5.25
C ARG A 228 14.60 34.21 -4.15
N LYS A 229 13.50 34.56 -3.45
CA LYS A 229 12.90 33.75 -2.39
C LYS A 229 12.62 32.32 -2.87
N TYR A 230 12.02 32.16 -4.06
CA TYR A 230 11.76 30.85 -4.66
C TYR A 230 13.05 30.12 -5.05
N ARG A 231 14.01 30.82 -5.66
CA ARG A 231 15.31 30.26 -6.06
C ARG A 231 16.09 29.73 -4.87
N ASP A 232 16.12 30.46 -3.76
CA ASP A 232 16.86 30.05 -2.56
C ASP A 232 16.28 28.76 -1.99
N LYS A 233 14.94 28.64 -1.90
CA LYS A 233 14.28 27.40 -1.51
C LYS A 233 14.46 26.26 -2.51
N ALA A 234 14.47 26.54 -3.80
CA ALA A 234 14.75 25.54 -4.83
C ALA A 234 16.21 25.02 -4.76
N ILE A 235 17.17 25.87 -4.40
CA ILE A 235 18.55 25.48 -4.16
C ILE A 235 18.67 24.58 -2.94
N GLU A 236 18.01 24.93 -1.83
CA GLU A 236 17.94 24.13 -0.63
C GLU A 236 17.36 22.75 -0.92
N LEU A 237 16.21 22.69 -1.60
CA LEU A 237 15.57 21.44 -2.02
C LEU A 237 16.49 20.59 -2.91
N ARG A 238 17.16 21.21 -3.87
CA ARG A 238 18.13 20.53 -4.74
C ARG A 238 19.25 19.88 -3.91
N GLU A 239 19.79 20.60 -2.91
CA GLU A 239 20.86 20.08 -2.08
C GLU A 239 20.41 18.89 -1.24
N GLU A 240 19.23 18.95 -0.66
CA GLU A 240 18.64 17.84 0.12
C GLU A 240 18.38 16.60 -0.77
N TYR A 241 17.87 16.79 -1.99
CA TYR A 241 17.76 15.72 -2.98
C TYR A 241 19.13 15.13 -3.32
N TYR A 242 20.12 15.99 -3.60
CA TYR A 242 21.46 15.54 -3.96
C TYR A 242 22.11 14.69 -2.85
N GLN A 243 21.99 15.11 -1.60
CA GLN A 243 22.53 14.36 -0.46
C GLN A 243 21.82 13.00 -0.29
N SER A 244 20.51 12.97 -0.48
CA SER A 244 19.72 11.74 -0.41
C SER A 244 20.10 10.76 -1.52
N GLU A 245 20.16 11.24 -2.76
CA GLU A 245 20.52 10.44 -3.93
C GLU A 245 21.99 9.98 -3.86
N ARG A 246 22.90 10.84 -3.39
CA ARG A 246 24.30 10.48 -3.16
C ARG A 246 24.43 9.33 -2.16
N LEU A 247 23.71 9.41 -1.02
CA LEU A 247 23.70 8.31 -0.04
C LEU A 247 23.16 7.03 -0.65
N GLN A 248 22.07 7.11 -1.43
CA GLN A 248 21.49 5.98 -2.13
C GLN A 248 22.44 5.37 -3.16
N GLY A 249 23.10 6.20 -3.97
CA GLY A 249 24.08 5.78 -4.96
C GLY A 249 25.30 5.11 -4.34
N VAL A 250 25.87 5.70 -3.28
CA VAL A 250 26.98 5.12 -2.52
C VAL A 250 26.58 3.79 -1.90
N ASN A 251 25.37 3.71 -1.32
CA ASN A 251 24.86 2.44 -0.77
C ASN A 251 24.70 1.38 -1.85
N SER A 252 24.16 1.74 -3.01
CA SER A 252 24.02 0.81 -4.14
C SER A 252 25.36 0.27 -4.61
N ALA A 253 26.38 1.13 -4.71
CA ALA A 253 27.73 0.73 -5.07
C ALA A 253 28.35 -0.24 -4.06
N TRP A 254 28.22 0.03 -2.75
CA TRP A 254 28.68 -0.88 -1.70
C TRP A 254 27.94 -2.21 -1.72
N MET A 255 26.61 -2.20 -1.92
CA MET A 255 25.84 -3.44 -2.04
C MET A 255 26.31 -4.30 -3.22
N SER A 256 26.56 -3.65 -4.37
CA SER A 256 27.12 -4.34 -5.54
C SER A 256 28.52 -4.91 -5.26
N LEU A 257 29.38 -4.14 -4.59
CA LEU A 257 30.72 -4.59 -4.21
C LEU A 257 30.67 -5.83 -3.29
N TYR A 258 29.85 -5.81 -2.25
CA TYR A 258 29.70 -6.93 -1.34
C TYR A 258 29.17 -8.18 -2.06
N PHE A 259 28.21 -8.01 -2.94
CA PHE A 259 27.67 -9.11 -3.74
C PHE A 259 28.74 -9.69 -4.67
N THR A 260 29.48 -8.83 -5.38
CA THR A 260 30.58 -9.25 -6.27
C THR A 260 31.70 -9.93 -5.49
N PHE A 261 32.01 -9.43 -4.29
CA PHE A 261 33.01 -10.04 -3.42
C PHE A 261 32.58 -11.42 -2.93
N ALA A 262 31.32 -11.55 -2.49
CA ALA A 262 30.75 -12.85 -2.11
C ALA A 262 30.79 -13.83 -3.30
N LEU A 263 30.44 -13.36 -4.50
CA LEU A 263 30.55 -14.17 -5.72
C LEU A 263 31.98 -14.60 -6.02
N GLY A 264 32.95 -13.68 -5.85
CA GLY A 264 34.39 -13.99 -5.99
C GLY A 264 34.86 -15.07 -5.02
N LEU A 265 34.43 -15.01 -3.74
CA LEU A 265 34.74 -16.04 -2.76
C LEU A 265 34.13 -17.41 -3.11
N ILE A 266 32.88 -17.41 -3.57
CA ILE A 266 32.20 -18.63 -4.01
C ILE A 266 32.90 -19.24 -5.23
N LEU A 267 33.31 -18.41 -6.18
CA LEU A 267 34.08 -18.90 -7.34
C LEU A 267 35.45 -19.40 -6.95
N TRP A 268 36.13 -18.75 -6.00
CA TRP A 268 37.42 -19.18 -5.53
C TRP A 268 37.35 -20.50 -4.75
N TYR A 269 36.50 -20.58 -3.73
CA TYR A 269 36.34 -21.78 -2.91
C TYR A 269 35.66 -22.91 -3.68
N GLY A 270 34.56 -22.61 -4.41
CA GLY A 270 33.89 -23.62 -5.23
C GLY A 270 34.73 -24.09 -6.41
N GLY A 271 35.56 -23.22 -6.99
CA GLY A 271 36.54 -23.61 -8.00
C GLY A 271 37.62 -24.58 -7.40
N TRP A 272 38.02 -24.37 -6.16
CA TRP A 272 38.91 -25.27 -5.48
C TRP A 272 38.26 -26.65 -5.21
N GLU A 273 36.99 -26.68 -4.82
CA GLU A 273 36.20 -27.91 -4.65
C GLU A 273 36.07 -28.67 -5.99
N VAL A 274 35.86 -27.93 -7.12
CA VAL A 274 35.86 -28.51 -8.45
C VAL A 274 37.21 -29.15 -8.79
N LEU A 275 38.34 -28.48 -8.47
CA LEU A 275 39.69 -29.01 -8.69
C LEU A 275 39.97 -30.28 -7.87
N ARG A 276 39.30 -30.46 -6.74
CA ARG A 276 39.38 -31.65 -5.89
C ARG A 276 38.46 -32.79 -6.34
N GLY A 277 37.51 -32.50 -7.23
CA GLY A 277 36.49 -33.44 -7.65
C GLY A 277 35.31 -33.59 -6.69
N ASP A 278 35.23 -32.72 -5.65
CA ASP A 278 34.13 -32.72 -4.69
C ASP A 278 32.89 -31.98 -5.20
N LEU A 279 33.04 -31.18 -6.28
CA LEU A 279 31.95 -30.43 -6.94
C LEU A 279 32.12 -30.50 -8.45
N THR A 280 31.00 -30.54 -9.20
CA THR A 280 31.07 -30.42 -10.66
C THR A 280 31.07 -28.96 -11.12
N PRO A 281 31.60 -28.65 -12.32
CA PRO A 281 31.51 -27.31 -12.91
C PRO A 281 30.06 -26.82 -13.06
N GLY A 282 29.13 -27.74 -13.36
CA GLY A 282 27.71 -27.44 -13.44
C GLY A 282 27.08 -27.13 -12.09
N GLU A 283 27.48 -27.84 -11.03
CA GLU A 283 27.02 -27.56 -9.67
C GLU A 283 27.49 -26.18 -9.19
N LEU A 284 28.74 -25.81 -9.44
CA LEU A 284 29.24 -24.45 -9.16
C LEU A 284 28.43 -23.40 -9.93
N THR A 285 28.09 -23.68 -11.17
CA THR A 285 27.25 -22.78 -11.98
C THR A 285 25.83 -22.68 -11.44
N LYS A 286 25.21 -23.81 -11.02
CA LYS A 286 23.90 -23.81 -10.33
C LYS A 286 23.96 -22.90 -9.12
N PHE A 287 25.04 -23.01 -8.32
CA PHE A 287 25.26 -22.21 -7.12
C PHE A 287 25.24 -20.71 -7.42
N VAL A 288 26.02 -20.27 -8.40
CA VAL A 288 26.12 -18.88 -8.83
C VAL A 288 24.76 -18.34 -9.32
N LEU A 289 24.04 -19.11 -10.12
CA LEU A 289 22.75 -18.72 -10.65
C LEU A 289 21.68 -18.64 -9.58
N PHE A 290 21.62 -19.58 -8.63
CA PHE A 290 20.70 -19.50 -7.49
C PHE A 290 21.00 -18.33 -6.57
N LEU A 291 22.28 -18.03 -6.30
CA LEU A 291 22.67 -16.88 -5.52
C LEU A 291 22.21 -15.56 -6.15
N ASN A 292 22.35 -15.43 -7.48
CA ASN A 292 21.84 -14.28 -8.22
C ASN A 292 20.33 -14.11 -8.05
N GLN A 293 19.56 -15.21 -8.02
CA GLN A 293 18.12 -15.15 -7.80
C GLN A 293 17.73 -14.66 -6.40
N LEU A 294 18.60 -14.74 -5.38
CA LEU A 294 18.34 -14.21 -4.04
C LEU A 294 18.46 -12.69 -3.95
N THR A 295 19.14 -12.03 -4.87
CA THR A 295 19.38 -10.59 -4.80
C THR A 295 18.08 -9.78 -4.86
N PHE A 296 17.17 -10.14 -5.73
CA PHE A 296 15.91 -9.41 -5.93
C PHE A 296 14.94 -9.52 -4.74
N PRO A 297 14.65 -10.71 -4.18
CA PRO A 297 13.85 -10.87 -2.97
C PRO A 297 14.33 -10.05 -1.78
N ILE A 298 15.64 -10.00 -1.56
CA ILE A 298 16.25 -9.25 -0.45
C ILE A 298 15.97 -7.75 -0.60
N ARG A 299 16.09 -7.21 -1.81
CA ARG A 299 15.78 -5.79 -2.10
C ARG A 299 14.29 -5.47 -1.91
N GLN A 300 13.40 -6.41 -2.19
CA GLN A 300 11.96 -6.21 -2.04
C GLN A 300 11.46 -6.29 -0.59
N ALA A 301 12.18 -6.96 0.31
CA ALA A 301 11.75 -7.17 1.69
C ALA A 301 11.37 -5.86 2.40
N ALA A 302 12.15 -4.79 2.22
CA ALA A 302 11.87 -3.48 2.79
C ALA A 302 10.56 -2.85 2.27
N GLN A 303 10.28 -3.00 0.98
CA GLN A 303 9.04 -2.49 0.37
C GLN A 303 7.82 -3.26 0.87
N ILE A 304 7.95 -4.57 1.05
CA ILE A 304 6.91 -5.43 1.62
C ILE A 304 6.59 -4.96 3.04
N ILE A 305 7.59 -4.81 3.92
CA ILE A 305 7.42 -4.34 5.31
C ILE A 305 6.73 -2.97 5.34
N ASN A 306 7.17 -2.03 4.49
CA ASN A 306 6.54 -0.71 4.39
C ASN A 306 5.09 -0.79 3.92
N SER A 307 4.74 -1.74 3.04
CA SER A 307 3.37 -1.94 2.58
C SER A 307 2.44 -2.39 3.71
N PHE A 308 2.92 -3.25 4.62
CA PHE A 308 2.18 -3.68 5.82
C PHE A 308 1.88 -2.50 6.75
N SER A 309 2.89 -1.66 7.05
CA SER A 309 2.71 -0.51 7.94
C SER A 309 1.71 0.50 7.37
N ARG A 310 1.83 0.81 6.09
CA ARG A 310 0.89 1.72 5.40
C ARG A 310 -0.52 1.17 5.38
N ALA A 311 -0.69 -0.09 5.02
CA ALA A 311 -2.00 -0.71 4.97
C ALA A 311 -2.66 -0.82 6.35
N ALA A 312 -1.88 -1.03 7.41
CA ALA A 312 -2.40 -1.06 8.77
C ALA A 312 -2.97 0.30 9.18
N SER A 313 -2.22 1.39 8.95
CA SER A 313 -2.68 2.75 9.25
C SER A 313 -3.84 3.19 8.34
N SER A 314 -3.75 2.96 7.03
CA SER A 314 -4.83 3.29 6.09
C SER A 314 -6.09 2.46 6.33
N GLY A 315 -5.92 1.17 6.67
CA GLY A 315 -7.03 0.31 7.06
C GLY A 315 -7.76 0.81 8.31
N GLU A 316 -7.03 1.31 9.31
CA GLU A 316 -7.62 1.91 10.50
C GLU A 316 -8.54 3.08 10.14
N ARG A 317 -8.05 4.03 9.33
CA ARG A 317 -8.84 5.18 8.86
C ARG A 317 -10.04 4.79 8.00
N ILE A 318 -9.92 3.75 7.17
CA ILE A 318 -11.04 3.24 6.36
C ILE A 318 -12.10 2.62 7.28
N PHE A 319 -11.70 1.77 8.23
CA PHE A 319 -12.66 1.13 9.13
C PHE A 319 -13.27 2.09 10.13
N GLU A 320 -12.60 3.18 10.49
CA GLU A 320 -13.20 4.28 11.25
C GLU A 320 -14.45 4.86 10.53
N VAL A 321 -14.40 4.99 9.21
CA VAL A 321 -15.59 5.40 8.42
C VAL A 321 -16.62 4.28 8.35
N LEU A 322 -16.18 3.06 8.02
CA LEU A 322 -17.11 1.93 7.82
C LEU A 322 -17.82 1.51 9.10
N ASP A 323 -17.16 1.65 10.24
CA ASP A 323 -17.68 1.31 11.57
C ASP A 323 -18.37 2.51 12.25
N ALA A 324 -18.34 3.72 11.63
CA ALA A 324 -19.00 4.91 12.18
C ALA A 324 -20.50 4.64 12.40
N GLU A 325 -20.97 4.88 13.60
CA GLU A 325 -22.39 4.76 13.93
C GLU A 325 -23.05 6.14 13.75
N SER A 326 -24.21 6.16 13.13
CA SER A 326 -25.02 7.36 13.05
C SER A 326 -25.78 7.56 14.36
N PRO A 327 -25.67 8.74 15.03
CA PRO A 327 -26.48 9.01 16.21
C PRO A 327 -27.98 9.10 15.87
N VAL A 328 -28.32 9.35 14.63
CA VAL A 328 -29.71 9.36 14.17
C VAL A 328 -30.04 7.98 13.62
N LEU A 329 -30.78 7.19 14.38
CA LEU A 329 -31.20 5.83 14.04
C LEU A 329 -32.70 5.78 13.81
N GLU A 330 -33.12 5.02 12.80
CA GLU A 330 -34.52 4.69 12.58
C GLU A 330 -34.95 3.61 13.61
N LYS A 331 -36.07 3.86 14.30
CA LYS A 331 -36.59 2.85 15.24
C LYS A 331 -37.16 1.67 14.48
N PRO A 332 -36.99 0.41 15.00
CA PRO A 332 -37.47 -0.80 14.32
C PRO A 332 -38.97 -0.82 14.02
N ASN A 333 -39.76 -0.05 14.79
CA ASN A 333 -41.22 0.04 14.68
C ASN A 333 -41.68 1.41 14.13
N ALA A 334 -40.79 2.14 13.44
CA ALA A 334 -41.16 3.41 12.81
C ALA A 334 -42.33 3.21 11.82
N LYS A 335 -43.35 4.04 11.96
CA LYS A 335 -44.51 3.98 11.08
C LYS A 335 -44.26 4.84 9.85
N VAL A 336 -44.60 4.31 8.68
CA VAL A 336 -44.65 5.12 7.45
C VAL A 336 -45.70 6.18 7.60
N MET A 337 -45.33 7.47 7.53
CA MET A 337 -46.26 8.56 7.64
C MET A 337 -47.17 8.59 6.40
N SER A 338 -48.48 8.61 6.62
CA SER A 338 -49.46 8.83 5.55
C SER A 338 -49.37 10.27 5.02
N ARG A 339 -50.21 10.63 4.03
CA ARG A 339 -50.23 12.00 3.51
C ARG A 339 -50.46 13.02 4.64
N SER A 340 -49.42 13.82 4.91
CA SER A 340 -49.41 14.83 5.97
C SER A 340 -50.32 16.02 5.63
N GLN A 341 -51.01 16.56 6.66
CA GLN A 341 -51.71 17.85 6.57
C GLN A 341 -50.75 19.03 6.79
N GLY A 342 -49.58 18.75 7.43
CA GLY A 342 -48.48 19.69 7.60
C GLY A 342 -48.56 20.55 8.86
N HIS A 343 -49.21 20.07 9.94
CA HIS A 343 -49.15 20.74 11.24
C HIS A 343 -47.81 20.41 11.90
N VAL A 344 -46.95 21.41 12.10
CA VAL A 344 -45.63 21.25 12.75
C VAL A 344 -45.62 21.89 14.12
N LEU A 345 -45.27 21.10 15.15
CA LEU A 345 -45.19 21.56 16.52
C LEU A 345 -43.81 21.27 17.09
N PHE A 346 -43.12 22.33 17.60
CA PHE A 346 -41.96 22.23 18.45
C PHE A 346 -42.44 22.50 19.87
N ASN A 347 -42.12 21.59 20.80
CA ASN A 347 -42.53 21.71 22.19
C ASN A 347 -41.32 21.54 23.11
N ASP A 348 -40.93 22.61 23.81
CA ASP A 348 -39.78 22.71 24.71
C ASP A 348 -38.47 22.13 24.06
N VAL A 349 -38.23 22.44 22.78
CA VAL A 349 -37.11 21.86 22.03
C VAL A 349 -35.81 22.54 22.39
N SER A 350 -34.86 21.75 22.92
CA SER A 350 -33.48 22.17 23.11
C SER A 350 -32.54 21.29 22.29
N PHE A 351 -31.50 21.92 21.74
CA PHE A 351 -30.53 21.22 20.85
C PHE A 351 -29.15 21.85 20.98
N SER A 352 -28.11 20.97 20.94
CA SER A 352 -26.70 21.36 20.92
C SER A 352 -25.95 20.50 19.89
N TYR A 353 -25.04 21.12 19.09
CA TYR A 353 -24.20 20.41 18.13
C TYR A 353 -23.05 19.63 18.79
N ASP A 354 -22.55 20.14 19.94
CA ASP A 354 -21.32 19.63 20.59
C ASP A 354 -21.45 19.35 22.10
N GLU A 355 -22.68 19.25 22.63
CA GLU A 355 -23.01 19.06 24.07
C GLU A 355 -22.57 20.21 25.01
N LYS A 356 -21.80 21.20 24.53
CA LYS A 356 -21.23 22.27 25.37
C LYS A 356 -22.00 23.57 25.28
N ILE A 357 -22.46 23.92 24.08
CA ILE A 357 -23.12 25.22 23.83
C ILE A 357 -24.48 24.93 23.21
N PRO A 358 -25.58 25.26 23.86
CA PRO A 358 -26.91 25.07 23.29
C PRO A 358 -27.12 26.00 22.11
N ALA A 359 -27.45 25.44 20.96
CA ALA A 359 -27.84 26.17 19.76
C ALA A 359 -29.32 26.63 19.82
N LEU A 360 -30.15 25.81 20.47
CA LEU A 360 -31.56 26.11 20.76
C LEU A 360 -31.83 25.77 22.21
N LYS A 361 -32.67 26.58 22.87
CA LYS A 361 -33.08 26.36 24.25
C LYS A 361 -34.57 26.65 24.41
N ASP A 362 -35.33 25.65 24.86
CA ASP A 362 -36.75 25.69 25.18
C ASP A 362 -37.58 26.39 24.09
N VAL A 363 -37.40 25.96 22.85
CA VAL A 363 -38.04 26.56 21.66
C VAL A 363 -39.44 25.97 21.49
N GLU A 364 -40.43 26.85 21.45
CA GLU A 364 -41.83 26.54 21.13
C GLU A 364 -42.21 27.14 19.79
N ILE A 365 -42.74 26.32 18.86
CA ILE A 365 -43.25 26.75 17.56
C ILE A 365 -44.52 25.98 17.28
N ASP A 366 -45.62 26.67 16.97
CA ASP A 366 -46.83 26.06 16.43
C ASP A 366 -47.09 26.62 15.03
N ALA A 367 -46.98 25.73 14.02
CA ALA A 367 -47.20 26.05 12.61
C ALA A 367 -48.40 25.25 12.08
N PRO A 368 -49.59 25.85 12.07
CA PRO A 368 -50.81 25.20 11.60
C PRO A 368 -50.76 24.74 10.15
N PRO A 369 -51.55 23.76 9.74
CA PRO A 369 -51.63 23.29 8.37
C PRO A 369 -51.88 24.43 7.36
N GLY A 370 -51.10 24.47 6.28
CA GLY A 370 -51.24 25.46 5.22
C GLY A 370 -50.77 26.89 5.57
N SER A 371 -50.24 27.11 6.79
CA SER A 371 -49.67 28.40 7.20
C SER A 371 -48.26 28.59 6.68
N ILE A 372 -47.82 29.85 6.62
CA ILE A 372 -46.44 30.25 6.34
C ILE A 372 -45.84 30.82 7.63
N THR A 373 -44.84 30.16 8.20
CA THR A 373 -44.17 30.62 9.40
C THR A 373 -42.82 31.22 9.02
N ALA A 374 -42.57 32.47 9.38
CA ALA A 374 -41.30 33.17 9.15
C ALA A 374 -40.49 33.24 10.45
N ILE A 375 -39.22 32.80 10.39
CA ILE A 375 -38.28 32.82 11.52
C ILE A 375 -37.30 33.98 11.31
N LEU A 376 -37.37 34.99 12.18
CA LEU A 376 -36.50 36.16 12.10
C LEU A 376 -35.53 36.20 13.30
N GLY A 377 -34.35 36.74 13.05
CA GLY A 377 -33.32 36.89 14.10
C GLY A 377 -31.92 37.19 13.57
N ALA A 378 -31.00 37.53 14.42
CA ALA A 378 -29.61 37.85 14.12
C ALA A 378 -28.87 36.61 13.56
N PRO A 379 -27.74 36.77 12.84
CA PRO A 379 -26.84 35.65 12.54
C PRO A 379 -26.44 34.88 13.82
N GLY A 380 -26.47 33.54 13.77
CA GLY A 380 -26.17 32.72 14.96
C GLY A 380 -27.33 32.48 15.94
N SER A 381 -28.55 33.00 15.70
CA SER A 381 -29.72 32.81 16.59
C SER A 381 -30.43 31.46 16.49
N GLY A 382 -29.87 30.47 15.76
CA GLY A 382 -30.44 29.11 15.65
C GLY A 382 -31.48 28.90 14.57
N LYS A 383 -31.77 29.87 13.68
CA LYS A 383 -32.79 29.74 12.57
C LYS A 383 -32.56 28.54 11.67
N SER A 384 -31.33 28.39 11.17
CA SER A 384 -30.96 27.25 10.31
C SER A 384 -31.03 25.93 11.08
N THR A 385 -30.74 25.95 12.39
CA THR A 385 -30.86 24.79 13.25
C THR A 385 -32.30 24.28 13.34
N ILE A 386 -33.27 25.20 13.54
CA ILE A 386 -34.70 24.83 13.55
C ILE A 386 -35.10 24.13 12.23
N VAL A 387 -34.70 24.71 11.08
CA VAL A 387 -34.99 24.15 9.78
C VAL A 387 -34.34 22.76 9.59
N ASN A 388 -33.10 22.57 10.08
CA ASN A 388 -32.37 21.31 9.97
C ASN A 388 -32.91 20.19 10.88
N LEU A 389 -33.56 20.55 12.00
CA LEU A 389 -34.20 19.58 12.90
C LEU A 389 -35.49 19.00 12.32
N LEU A 390 -36.23 19.75 11.49
CA LEU A 390 -37.50 19.31 10.93
C LEU A 390 -37.38 18.05 10.04
N PRO A 391 -36.39 17.93 9.09
CA PRO A 391 -36.15 16.70 8.36
C PRO A 391 -35.36 15.66 9.17
N ARG A 392 -35.14 15.90 10.47
CA ARG A 392 -34.37 15.03 11.37
C ARG A 392 -32.92 14.77 10.91
N PHE A 393 -32.23 15.82 10.44
CA PHE A 393 -30.79 15.71 10.15
C PHE A 393 -29.96 15.52 11.42
N TYR A 394 -30.51 15.95 12.56
CA TYR A 394 -30.00 15.76 13.92
C TYR A 394 -31.15 15.37 14.84
N ASP A 395 -30.87 14.60 15.87
CA ASP A 395 -31.82 14.35 16.96
C ASP A 395 -31.72 15.46 18.02
N ILE A 396 -32.86 15.83 18.57
CA ILE A 396 -32.96 16.85 19.64
C ILE A 396 -32.35 16.37 20.97
N THR A 397 -31.86 17.30 21.78
CA THR A 397 -31.34 17.01 23.13
C THR A 397 -32.47 16.80 24.12
N SER A 398 -33.53 17.63 24.06
CA SER A 398 -34.72 17.52 24.89
C SER A 398 -35.94 18.15 24.19
N GLY A 399 -37.15 17.88 24.71
CA GLY A 399 -38.40 18.27 24.09
C GLY A 399 -38.92 17.29 23.07
N ASN A 400 -39.84 17.75 22.21
CA ASN A 400 -40.35 16.92 21.08
C ASN A 400 -40.73 17.79 19.89
N ILE A 401 -40.58 17.17 18.69
CA ILE A 401 -41.03 17.75 17.41
C ILE A 401 -42.04 16.76 16.81
N THR A 402 -43.24 17.28 16.46
CA THR A 402 -44.26 16.47 15.84
C THR A 402 -44.70 17.04 14.49
N ILE A 403 -45.07 16.15 13.57
CA ILE A 403 -45.77 16.48 12.34
C ILE A 403 -47.12 15.74 12.40
N ASP A 404 -48.21 16.48 12.33
CA ASP A 404 -49.61 15.97 12.46
C ASP A 404 -49.76 15.11 13.76
N LEU A 405 -49.20 15.55 14.89
CA LEU A 405 -49.20 14.87 16.18
C LEU A 405 -48.34 13.58 16.21
N SER A 406 -47.67 13.23 15.11
CA SER A 406 -46.71 12.12 15.08
C SER A 406 -45.30 12.64 15.36
N LEU A 407 -44.60 12.02 16.34
CA LEU A 407 -43.21 12.38 16.67
C LEU A 407 -42.27 12.04 15.50
N ILE A 408 -41.44 13.00 15.03
CA ILE A 408 -40.52 12.77 13.94
C ILE A 408 -39.30 11.91 14.32
N HIS A 409 -38.97 11.83 15.61
CA HIS A 409 -37.84 11.06 16.16
C HIS A 409 -38.24 9.70 16.73
N ILE A 410 -39.43 9.23 16.41
CA ILE A 410 -39.93 7.90 16.66
C ILE A 410 -40.07 7.17 15.34
#